data_9248dfd654c002337fd5a1f2885d46b1
#
_entry.id   9248dfd654c002337fd5a1f2885d46b1
#
_cell.length_a   1.000
_cell.length_b   1.000
_cell.length_c   1.000
_cell.angle_alpha   90.00
_cell.angle_beta   90.00
_cell.angle_gamma   90.00
#
_symmetry.space_group_name_H-M   'P 1'
#
loop_
_entity.id
_entity.type
_entity.pdbx_description
1 polymer ?
#
loop_
_entity_poly.entity_id
_entity_poly.type
_entity_poly.pdbx_seq_one_letter_code
_entity_poly.pdbx_strand_id
1 'polypeptide(L)'
;MRSTMMPEQLNISTILEFGATVHKDAVVTTWTENGPRKISFGDLGKRAAQLAHALRGLGIDGDQRVATFQWNNSEHMETYLGIPSMGAVLHPLNIRLFPDQLEFVANHAEDKIIIVDPTLVPLLQPLLPRFSTVEHVIVTGGAAATLEAPEGMQVHDYEELLAAQPTEYDWPVIEEHDAAAMCYTSGTTGDPKGVVYSHRSIYLHSMQVCMSDGMSISVDDNVLAIVPMFHAMSWGLPYAAFMVGASLLMPERFLQPEPLAAMIASERPTLAAAVPTIWQAVDAYSVDHPIDMSSFRAVVVGGSSCPPELIRKFKKNYGIN
;
A
#
# COMPACT_ATOMS: atom_id res chain seq x y z
N MET A 1 15.58 -16.04 -34.12
CA MET A 1 16.45 -14.90 -33.71
C MET A 1 15.84 -14.30 -32.47
N ARG A 2 16.63 -14.06 -31.41
CA ARG A 2 16.14 -13.34 -30.21
C ARG A 2 16.20 -11.84 -30.44
N SER A 3 15.26 -11.09 -29.81
CA SER A 3 15.30 -9.62 -29.79
C SER A 3 16.58 -9.13 -29.12
N THR A 4 17.04 -7.96 -29.52
CA THR A 4 18.15 -7.22 -28.87
C THR A 4 17.64 -6.03 -28.05
N MET A 5 16.28 -5.90 -27.94
CA MET A 5 15.62 -4.81 -27.22
C MET A 5 14.97 -5.33 -25.95
N MET A 6 15.17 -4.61 -24.86
CA MET A 6 14.55 -4.80 -23.55
C MET A 6 14.50 -6.28 -23.09
N PRO A 7 15.64 -6.88 -22.76
CA PRO A 7 15.68 -8.25 -22.24
C PRO A 7 15.27 -8.33 -20.76
N GLU A 8 15.10 -7.18 -20.10
CA GLU A 8 14.79 -7.08 -18.68
C GLU A 8 13.41 -7.63 -18.36
N GLN A 9 13.31 -8.26 -17.20
CA GLN A 9 12.07 -8.78 -16.65
C GLN A 9 11.14 -7.62 -16.18
N LEU A 10 9.84 -7.79 -16.28
CA LEU A 10 8.86 -6.81 -15.80
C LEU A 10 8.66 -6.95 -14.28
N ASN A 11 9.61 -6.42 -13.51
CA ASN A 11 9.70 -6.59 -12.07
C ASN A 11 9.36 -5.33 -11.28
N ILE A 12 8.93 -5.52 -10.04
CA ILE A 12 8.71 -4.41 -9.11
C ILE A 12 10.00 -3.69 -8.76
N SER A 13 11.15 -4.41 -8.72
CA SER A 13 12.46 -3.78 -8.55
C SER A 13 12.75 -2.72 -9.61
N THR A 14 12.34 -2.93 -10.87
CA THR A 14 12.48 -1.93 -11.93
C THR A 14 11.61 -0.68 -11.65
N ILE A 15 10.40 -0.86 -11.12
CA ILE A 15 9.54 0.27 -10.70
C ILE A 15 10.22 1.01 -9.55
N LEU A 16 10.72 0.29 -8.55
CA LEU A 16 11.42 0.85 -7.39
C LEU A 16 12.64 1.68 -7.80
N GLU A 17 13.56 1.08 -8.56
CA GLU A 17 14.80 1.74 -8.96
C GLU A 17 14.53 2.96 -9.84
N PHE A 18 13.61 2.85 -10.80
CA PHE A 18 13.25 3.97 -11.68
C PHE A 18 12.61 5.12 -10.89
N GLY A 19 11.62 4.83 -10.05
CA GLY A 19 10.95 5.84 -9.24
C GLY A 19 11.90 6.51 -8.24
N ALA A 20 12.75 5.73 -7.55
CA ALA A 20 13.69 6.26 -6.56
C ALA A 20 14.86 7.05 -7.17
N THR A 21 15.14 6.91 -8.47
CA THR A 21 16.24 7.60 -9.15
C THR A 21 15.75 8.73 -10.06
N VAL A 22 14.87 8.41 -11.00
CA VAL A 22 14.37 9.37 -12.00
C VAL A 22 13.35 10.33 -11.39
N HIS A 23 12.49 9.82 -10.51
CA HIS A 23 11.42 10.56 -9.84
C HIS A 23 11.70 10.79 -8.35
N LYS A 24 12.99 10.86 -7.98
CA LYS A 24 13.44 10.93 -6.58
C LYS A 24 12.82 12.04 -5.74
N ASP A 25 12.40 13.13 -6.38
CA ASP A 25 11.84 14.33 -5.73
C ASP A 25 10.30 14.28 -5.59
N ALA A 26 9.63 13.32 -6.22
CA ALA A 26 8.22 13.03 -5.95
C ALA A 26 8.05 12.56 -4.48
N VAL A 27 6.87 12.76 -3.90
CA VAL A 27 6.67 12.54 -2.47
C VAL A 27 5.52 11.57 -2.16
N VAL A 28 5.70 10.82 -1.09
CA VAL A 28 4.60 10.15 -0.38
C VAL A 28 4.29 10.99 0.86
N THR A 29 3.06 11.48 0.95
CA THR A 29 2.54 12.23 2.08
C THR A 29 1.65 11.32 2.91
N THR A 30 2.00 11.04 4.15
CA THR A 30 1.15 10.35 5.12
C THR A 30 0.44 11.38 5.99
N TRP A 31 -0.88 11.33 6.04
CA TRP A 31 -1.65 12.16 6.95
C TRP A 31 -1.55 11.61 8.38
N THR A 32 -1.22 12.46 9.34
CA THR A 32 -1.07 12.08 10.75
C THR A 32 -1.87 13.02 11.66
N GLU A 33 -1.97 12.70 12.94
CA GLU A 33 -2.60 13.58 13.94
C GLU A 33 -1.91 14.94 14.05
N ASN A 34 -0.60 14.98 13.74
CA ASN A 34 0.22 16.19 13.81
C ASN A 34 0.35 16.91 12.46
N GLY A 35 -0.48 16.56 11.48
CA GLY A 35 -0.42 17.05 10.11
C GLY A 35 0.30 16.12 9.14
N PRO A 36 0.53 16.57 7.89
CA PRO A 36 1.12 15.75 6.84
C PRO A 36 2.63 15.50 7.09
N ARG A 37 3.05 14.25 7.04
CA ARG A 37 4.44 13.80 7.05
C ARG A 37 4.85 13.38 5.64
N LYS A 38 5.93 13.95 5.12
CA LYS A 38 6.37 13.75 3.74
C LYS A 38 7.71 13.01 3.68
N ILE A 39 7.81 12.07 2.74
CA ILE A 39 9.06 11.40 2.39
C ILE A 39 9.23 11.42 0.87
N SER A 40 10.45 11.67 0.39
CA SER A 40 10.74 11.63 -1.03
C SER A 40 10.80 10.19 -1.56
N PHE A 41 10.53 9.98 -2.86
CA PHE A 41 10.71 8.67 -3.49
C PHE A 41 12.16 8.18 -3.38
N GLY A 42 13.13 9.10 -3.47
CA GLY A 42 14.54 8.77 -3.27
C GLY A 42 14.84 8.21 -1.87
N ASP A 43 14.29 8.84 -0.83
CA ASP A 43 14.50 8.37 0.55
C ASP A 43 13.67 7.11 0.84
N LEU A 44 12.48 6.99 0.26
CA LEU A 44 11.66 5.79 0.35
C LEU A 44 12.38 4.59 -0.28
N GLY A 45 13.07 4.79 -1.42
CA GLY A 45 13.90 3.75 -2.04
C GLY A 45 15.04 3.28 -1.14
N LYS A 46 15.72 4.19 -0.43
CA LYS A 46 16.75 3.85 0.56
C LYS A 46 16.16 3.02 1.71
N ARG A 47 14.99 3.41 2.21
CA ARG A 47 14.32 2.69 3.29
C ARG A 47 13.81 1.31 2.86
N ALA A 48 13.36 1.17 1.60
CA ALA A 48 13.03 -0.13 1.02
C ALA A 48 14.26 -1.05 0.95
N ALA A 49 15.45 -0.52 0.63
CA ALA A 49 16.70 -1.26 0.67
C ALA A 49 17.08 -1.68 2.10
N GLN A 50 16.96 -0.79 3.07
CA GLN A 50 17.19 -1.10 4.49
C GLN A 50 16.22 -2.18 4.98
N LEU A 51 14.94 -2.10 4.60
CA LEU A 51 13.94 -3.12 4.94
C LEU A 51 14.32 -4.48 4.35
N ALA A 52 14.76 -4.54 3.10
CA ALA A 52 15.20 -5.78 2.46
C ALA A 52 16.37 -6.43 3.22
N HIS A 53 17.38 -5.65 3.62
CA HIS A 53 18.47 -6.14 4.46
C HIS A 53 17.99 -6.65 5.82
N ALA A 54 17.12 -5.90 6.49
CA ALA A 54 16.55 -6.29 7.78
C ALA A 54 15.80 -7.64 7.68
N LEU A 55 14.94 -7.79 6.67
CA LEU A 55 14.17 -9.01 6.44
C LEU A 55 15.09 -10.21 6.11
N ARG A 56 16.16 -10.00 5.33
CA ARG A 56 17.18 -11.04 5.12
C ARG A 56 17.86 -11.44 6.44
N GLY A 57 18.17 -10.46 7.29
CA GLY A 57 18.73 -10.71 8.62
C GLY A 57 17.80 -11.50 9.54
N LEU A 58 16.48 -11.42 9.34
CA LEU A 58 15.46 -12.19 10.03
C LEU A 58 15.12 -13.53 9.33
N GLY A 59 15.91 -13.94 8.33
CA GLY A 59 15.79 -15.26 7.70
C GLY A 59 14.82 -15.33 6.52
N ILE A 60 14.30 -14.21 6.01
CA ILE A 60 13.48 -14.23 4.79
C ILE A 60 14.36 -14.50 3.58
N ASP A 61 14.08 -15.61 2.90
CA ASP A 61 14.78 -16.04 1.68
C ASP A 61 13.79 -16.63 0.66
N GLY A 62 13.93 -16.28 -0.62
CA GLY A 62 13.02 -16.73 -1.68
C GLY A 62 11.59 -16.19 -1.51
N ASP A 63 10.61 -17.02 -1.87
CA ASP A 63 9.18 -16.69 -1.97
C ASP A 63 8.41 -16.71 -0.64
N GLN A 64 9.11 -16.60 0.49
CA GLN A 64 8.45 -16.54 1.80
C GLN A 64 7.56 -15.31 1.93
N ARG A 65 6.46 -15.47 2.68
CA ARG A 65 5.47 -14.41 2.83
C ARG A 65 5.81 -13.52 4.02
N VAL A 66 5.81 -12.23 3.74
CA VAL A 66 5.90 -11.17 4.75
C VAL A 66 4.57 -10.44 4.75
N ALA A 67 3.83 -10.60 5.83
CA ALA A 67 2.53 -9.98 5.98
C ALA A 67 2.66 -8.53 6.47
N THR A 68 1.68 -7.70 6.09
CA THR A 68 1.50 -6.36 6.63
C THR A 68 0.11 -6.21 7.24
N PHE A 69 0.03 -5.61 8.43
CA PHE A 69 -1.22 -5.25 9.09
C PHE A 69 -1.19 -3.75 9.33
N GLN A 70 -1.39 -2.99 8.24
CA GLN A 70 -1.08 -1.57 8.18
C GLN A 70 -2.18 -0.77 7.48
N TRP A 71 -2.25 0.52 7.81
CA TRP A 71 -2.99 1.52 7.07
C TRP A 71 -2.25 1.92 5.77
N ASN A 72 -2.87 2.77 4.96
CA ASN A 72 -2.19 3.39 3.82
C ASN A 72 -1.25 4.50 4.34
N ASN A 73 0.04 4.23 4.37
CA ASN A 73 1.08 5.16 4.85
C ASN A 73 2.42 4.90 4.13
N SER A 74 3.44 5.70 4.45
CA SER A 74 4.77 5.58 3.83
C SER A 74 5.47 4.28 4.19
N GLU A 75 5.34 3.78 5.42
CA GLU A 75 5.93 2.52 5.86
C GLU A 75 5.33 1.33 5.10
N HIS A 76 4.01 1.36 4.85
CA HIS A 76 3.37 0.35 4.01
C HIS A 76 3.83 0.45 2.54
N MET A 77 4.13 1.67 2.05
CA MET A 77 4.70 1.85 0.72
C MET A 77 6.12 1.27 0.62
N GLU A 78 6.95 1.41 1.67
CA GLU A 78 8.26 0.78 1.76
C GLU A 78 8.17 -0.75 1.66
N THR A 79 7.18 -1.37 2.32
CA THR A 79 6.93 -2.82 2.23
C THR A 79 6.46 -3.23 0.84
N TYR A 80 5.60 -2.45 0.19
CA TYR A 80 5.12 -2.69 -1.16
C TYR A 80 6.23 -2.75 -2.20
N LEU A 81 7.24 -1.95 -2.02
CA LEU A 81 8.39 -1.90 -2.92
C LEU A 81 9.51 -2.87 -2.50
N GLY A 82 9.87 -2.87 -1.22
CA GLY A 82 11.03 -3.63 -0.72
C GLY A 82 10.82 -5.14 -0.72
N ILE A 83 9.67 -5.62 -0.22
CA ILE A 83 9.42 -7.06 -0.06
C ILE A 83 9.44 -7.79 -1.41
N PRO A 84 8.63 -7.39 -2.42
CA PRO A 84 8.69 -8.10 -3.70
C PRO A 84 10.02 -7.88 -4.43
N SER A 85 10.66 -6.72 -4.31
CA SER A 85 11.94 -6.48 -4.98
C SER A 85 13.07 -7.36 -4.47
N MET A 86 13.01 -7.82 -3.23
CA MET A 86 13.98 -8.78 -2.70
C MET A 86 13.65 -10.26 -3.03
N GLY A 87 12.55 -10.54 -3.73
CA GLY A 87 12.10 -11.88 -4.11
C GLY A 87 11.20 -12.57 -3.09
N ALA A 88 10.76 -11.86 -2.03
CA ALA A 88 9.75 -12.32 -1.09
C ALA A 88 8.35 -11.94 -1.56
N VAL A 89 7.31 -12.51 -0.94
CA VAL A 89 5.91 -12.26 -1.32
C VAL A 89 5.25 -11.37 -0.27
N LEU A 90 4.80 -10.20 -0.69
CA LEU A 90 4.03 -9.28 0.14
C LEU A 90 2.61 -9.82 0.38
N HIS A 91 2.17 -9.91 1.64
CA HIS A 91 0.82 -10.30 2.00
C HIS A 91 0.11 -9.24 2.85
N PRO A 92 -0.57 -8.25 2.24
CA PRO A 92 -1.34 -7.28 3.00
C PRO A 92 -2.59 -7.91 3.62
N LEU A 93 -2.59 -8.05 4.94
CA LEU A 93 -3.71 -8.60 5.71
C LEU A 93 -4.86 -7.59 5.77
N ASN A 94 -6.05 -8.04 5.49
CA ASN A 94 -7.24 -7.18 5.60
C ASN A 94 -7.58 -6.94 7.07
N ILE A 95 -7.33 -5.73 7.55
CA ILE A 95 -7.57 -5.29 8.93
C ILE A 95 -9.04 -5.30 9.37
N ARG A 96 -9.96 -5.60 8.45
CA ARG A 96 -11.41 -5.67 8.70
C ARG A 96 -11.93 -7.10 8.80
N LEU A 97 -11.05 -8.10 8.67
CA LEU A 97 -11.43 -9.51 8.85
C LEU A 97 -11.79 -9.79 10.31
N PHE A 98 -12.71 -10.71 10.50
CA PHE A 98 -12.94 -11.28 11.83
C PHE A 98 -11.73 -12.09 12.31
N PRO A 99 -11.52 -12.21 13.64
CA PRO A 99 -10.36 -12.88 14.22
C PRO A 99 -10.07 -14.27 13.62
N ASP A 100 -11.09 -15.11 13.47
CA ASP A 100 -10.94 -16.46 12.93
C ASP A 100 -10.54 -16.48 11.45
N GLN A 101 -11.01 -15.50 10.69
CA GLN A 101 -10.61 -15.34 9.29
C GLN A 101 -9.17 -14.83 9.17
N LEU A 102 -8.76 -13.91 10.05
CA LEU A 102 -7.40 -13.39 10.06
C LEU A 102 -6.38 -14.48 10.44
N GLU A 103 -6.72 -15.31 11.46
CA GLU A 103 -5.95 -16.51 11.79
C GLU A 103 -5.83 -17.45 10.59
N PHE A 104 -6.96 -17.74 9.95
CA PHE A 104 -6.98 -18.65 8.80
C PHE A 104 -6.08 -18.13 7.67
N VAL A 105 -6.20 -16.87 7.27
CA VAL A 105 -5.44 -16.36 6.12
C VAL A 105 -3.94 -16.28 6.41
N ALA A 106 -3.54 -15.88 7.62
CA ALA A 106 -2.12 -15.81 8.00
C ALA A 106 -1.48 -17.21 8.05
N ASN A 107 -2.16 -18.18 8.63
CA ASN A 107 -1.68 -19.56 8.70
C ASN A 107 -1.69 -20.26 7.33
N HIS A 108 -2.75 -20.06 6.53
CA HIS A 108 -2.86 -20.64 5.19
C HIS A 108 -1.83 -20.06 4.20
N ALA A 109 -1.50 -18.78 4.34
CA ALA A 109 -0.42 -18.15 3.58
C ALA A 109 0.96 -18.56 4.10
N GLU A 110 1.06 -19.15 5.30
CA GLU A 110 2.31 -19.45 6.00
C GLU A 110 3.17 -18.19 6.19
N ASP A 111 2.56 -17.10 6.65
CA ASP A 111 3.27 -15.86 6.91
C ASP A 111 4.39 -16.07 7.93
N LYS A 112 5.60 -15.57 7.63
CA LYS A 112 6.78 -15.66 8.50
C LYS A 112 6.97 -14.45 9.38
N ILE A 113 6.64 -13.28 8.87
CA ILE A 113 6.77 -11.99 9.54
C ILE A 113 5.47 -11.23 9.38
N ILE A 114 5.07 -10.50 10.42
CA ILE A 114 3.99 -9.50 10.34
C ILE A 114 4.55 -8.13 10.67
N ILE A 115 4.41 -7.17 9.77
CA ILE A 115 4.70 -5.75 10.00
C ILE A 115 3.39 -5.05 10.35
N VAL A 116 3.32 -4.39 11.51
CA VAL A 116 2.08 -3.85 12.06
C VAL A 116 2.19 -2.38 12.45
N ASP A 117 1.14 -1.60 12.14
CA ASP A 117 1.03 -0.23 12.63
C ASP A 117 0.63 -0.19 14.12
N PRO A 118 1.16 0.77 14.92
CA PRO A 118 0.92 0.83 16.36
C PRO A 118 -0.56 0.84 16.74
N THR A 119 -1.38 1.56 15.99
CA THR A 119 -2.83 1.69 16.24
C THR A 119 -3.60 0.40 15.98
N LEU A 120 -3.01 -0.56 15.28
CA LEU A 120 -3.58 -1.88 14.98
C LEU A 120 -3.06 -2.98 15.91
N VAL A 121 -2.03 -2.71 16.72
CA VAL A 121 -1.50 -3.67 17.71
C VAL A 121 -2.60 -4.25 18.62
N PRO A 122 -3.54 -3.46 19.18
CA PRO A 122 -4.60 -4.01 20.03
C PRO A 122 -5.52 -5.03 19.32
N LEU A 123 -5.63 -4.96 17.98
CA LEU A 123 -6.41 -5.92 17.18
C LEU A 123 -5.60 -7.19 16.87
N LEU A 124 -4.30 -7.05 16.68
CA LEU A 124 -3.41 -8.15 16.30
C LEU A 124 -2.94 -8.97 17.50
N GLN A 125 -2.58 -8.33 18.60
CA GLN A 125 -1.96 -8.97 19.76
C GLN A 125 -2.73 -10.18 20.32
N PRO A 126 -4.07 -10.16 20.44
CA PRO A 126 -4.82 -11.34 20.93
C PRO A 126 -4.76 -12.55 19.99
N LEU A 127 -4.36 -12.34 18.72
CA LEU A 127 -4.29 -13.37 17.69
C LEU A 127 -2.90 -14.00 17.57
N LEU A 128 -1.84 -13.34 18.07
CA LEU A 128 -0.46 -13.81 17.94
C LEU A 128 -0.28 -15.28 18.42
N PRO A 129 -0.87 -15.74 19.54
CA PRO A 129 -0.75 -17.14 19.94
C PRO A 129 -1.41 -18.14 18.99
N ARG A 130 -2.23 -17.69 18.05
CA ARG A 130 -2.96 -18.50 17.09
C ARG A 130 -2.24 -18.63 15.75
N PHE A 131 -1.19 -17.83 15.52
CA PHE A 131 -0.38 -17.88 14.29
C PHE A 131 0.71 -18.95 14.43
N SER A 132 0.63 -19.99 13.61
CA SER A 132 1.51 -21.16 13.71
C SER A 132 2.84 -21.03 12.97
N THR A 133 2.95 -20.05 12.07
CA THR A 133 4.10 -19.89 11.17
C THR A 133 4.85 -18.56 11.36
N VAL A 134 4.24 -17.62 12.09
CA VAL A 134 4.83 -16.29 12.34
C VAL A 134 5.93 -16.40 13.39
N GLU A 135 7.13 -15.98 13.01
CA GLU A 135 8.32 -16.03 13.85
C GLU A 135 8.69 -14.63 14.39
N HIS A 136 8.34 -13.58 13.63
CA HIS A 136 8.68 -12.21 13.98
C HIS A 136 7.49 -11.26 13.79
N VAL A 137 7.37 -10.29 14.69
CA VAL A 137 6.46 -9.14 14.55
C VAL A 137 7.29 -7.86 14.58
N ILE A 138 7.11 -7.01 13.57
CA ILE A 138 7.80 -5.73 13.45
C ILE A 138 6.78 -4.61 13.62
N VAL A 139 6.96 -3.76 14.64
CA VAL A 139 6.03 -2.66 14.93
C VAL A 139 6.60 -1.35 14.40
N THR A 140 5.82 -0.61 13.61
CA THR A 140 6.22 0.69 13.08
C THR A 140 6.08 1.81 14.13
N GLY A 141 6.59 3.00 13.85
CA GLY A 141 6.37 4.21 14.63
C GLY A 141 7.01 4.22 16.04
N GLY A 142 8.06 3.43 16.28
CA GLY A 142 8.77 3.42 17.58
C GLY A 142 7.96 2.79 18.72
N ALA A 143 7.02 1.91 18.42
CA ALA A 143 6.04 1.40 19.37
C ALA A 143 6.20 -0.10 19.72
N ALA A 144 7.33 -0.72 19.42
CA ALA A 144 7.57 -2.15 19.66
C ALA A 144 7.32 -2.58 21.12
N ALA A 145 7.66 -1.72 22.07
CA ALA A 145 7.45 -1.98 23.51
C ALA A 145 5.96 -2.09 23.92
N THR A 146 5.03 -1.75 23.03
CA THR A 146 3.57 -1.85 23.31
C THR A 146 2.99 -3.21 22.98
N LEU A 147 3.76 -4.12 22.33
CA LEU A 147 3.32 -5.43 21.90
C LEU A 147 3.96 -6.52 22.75
N GLU A 148 3.13 -7.38 23.32
CA GLU A 148 3.54 -8.60 24.02
C GLU A 148 3.34 -9.80 23.11
N ALA A 149 4.43 -10.49 22.75
CA ALA A 149 4.39 -11.67 21.91
C ALA A 149 4.46 -12.97 22.73
N PRO A 150 3.89 -14.07 22.24
CA PRO A 150 4.02 -15.39 22.85
C PRO A 150 5.47 -15.89 22.81
N GLU A 151 5.78 -16.89 23.65
CA GLU A 151 7.10 -17.53 23.69
C GLU A 151 7.48 -18.08 22.30
N GLY A 152 8.71 -17.80 21.85
CA GLY A 152 9.25 -18.21 20.56
C GLY A 152 9.04 -17.19 19.43
N MET A 153 8.17 -16.19 19.60
CA MET A 153 7.96 -15.10 18.63
C MET A 153 8.76 -13.87 19.06
N GLN A 154 9.48 -13.24 18.14
CA GLN A 154 10.30 -12.07 18.44
C GLN A 154 9.60 -10.78 18.01
N VAL A 155 9.74 -9.73 18.81
CA VAL A 155 9.22 -8.39 18.52
C VAL A 155 10.36 -7.46 18.19
N HIS A 156 10.21 -6.66 17.16
CA HIS A 156 11.21 -5.71 16.68
C HIS A 156 10.59 -4.32 16.50
N ASP A 157 11.42 -3.30 16.70
CA ASP A 157 11.09 -1.94 16.29
C ASP A 157 11.52 -1.73 14.83
N TYR A 158 10.61 -1.20 14.02
CA TYR A 158 10.84 -0.99 12.58
C TYR A 158 11.99 -0.01 12.34
N GLU A 159 11.99 1.12 13.03
CA GLU A 159 13.02 2.16 12.82
C GLU A 159 14.39 1.71 13.31
N GLU A 160 14.47 1.00 14.43
CA GLU A 160 15.73 0.43 14.95
C GLU A 160 16.30 -0.61 13.98
N LEU A 161 15.44 -1.49 13.42
CA LEU A 161 15.86 -2.47 12.44
C LEU A 161 16.44 -1.81 11.18
N LEU A 162 15.75 -0.81 10.64
CA LEU A 162 16.17 -0.13 9.43
C LEU A 162 17.42 0.71 9.63
N ALA A 163 17.52 1.44 10.74
CA ALA A 163 18.66 2.31 11.03
C ALA A 163 20.01 1.59 11.06
N ALA A 164 20.00 0.30 11.35
CA ALA A 164 21.19 -0.55 11.38
C ALA A 164 21.63 -1.05 10.00
N GLN A 165 20.86 -0.80 8.94
CA GLN A 165 21.06 -1.40 7.62
C GLN A 165 21.60 -0.42 6.58
N PRO A 166 22.33 -0.92 5.55
CA PRO A 166 22.75 -0.13 4.39
C PRO A 166 21.54 0.41 3.60
N THR A 167 21.71 1.59 2.99
CA THR A 167 20.70 2.26 2.17
C THR A 167 20.69 1.84 0.71
N GLU A 168 21.57 0.93 0.31
CA GLU A 168 21.66 0.34 -1.02
C GLU A 168 21.49 -1.18 -0.90
N TYR A 169 20.87 -1.81 -1.89
CA TYR A 169 20.62 -3.23 -1.92
C TYR A 169 20.83 -3.76 -3.34
N ASP A 170 21.56 -4.88 -3.47
CA ASP A 170 21.72 -5.57 -4.74
C ASP A 170 20.47 -6.42 -5.02
N TRP A 171 19.51 -5.85 -5.73
CA TRP A 171 18.25 -6.52 -6.02
C TRP A 171 18.47 -7.77 -6.86
N PRO A 172 17.95 -8.94 -6.44
CA PRO A 172 18.12 -10.19 -7.17
C PRO A 172 17.42 -10.14 -8.53
N VAL A 173 17.93 -10.94 -9.46
CA VAL A 173 17.19 -11.20 -10.71
C VAL A 173 16.03 -12.15 -10.39
N ILE A 174 14.82 -11.68 -10.62
CA ILE A 174 13.57 -12.39 -10.34
C ILE A 174 12.87 -12.64 -11.68
N GLU A 175 12.32 -13.84 -11.86
CA GLU A 175 11.48 -14.15 -13.02
C GLU A 175 10.15 -13.39 -12.91
N GLU A 176 9.75 -12.71 -13.98
CA GLU A 176 8.56 -11.86 -13.96
C GLU A 176 7.25 -12.60 -13.65
N HIS A 177 7.24 -13.92 -13.78
CA HIS A 177 6.10 -14.78 -13.46
C HIS A 177 6.07 -15.25 -12.00
N ASP A 178 7.13 -14.98 -11.23
CA ASP A 178 7.16 -15.32 -9.82
C ASP A 178 6.18 -14.48 -9.02
N ALA A 179 5.77 -15.00 -7.87
CA ALA A 179 4.86 -14.32 -6.97
C ALA A 179 5.52 -13.06 -6.38
N ALA A 180 4.82 -11.94 -6.46
CA ALA A 180 5.25 -10.66 -5.88
C ALA A 180 4.40 -10.28 -4.67
N ALA A 181 3.09 -10.56 -4.74
CA ALA A 181 2.16 -10.26 -3.67
C ALA A 181 0.97 -11.21 -3.68
N MET A 182 0.24 -11.27 -2.56
CA MET A 182 -1.04 -11.95 -2.50
C MET A 182 -2.07 -11.15 -1.69
N CYS A 183 -3.34 -11.27 -2.07
CA CYS A 183 -4.46 -10.76 -1.29
C CYS A 183 -5.51 -11.85 -1.12
N TYR A 184 -6.15 -11.90 0.04
CA TYR A 184 -7.27 -12.79 0.24
C TYR A 184 -8.60 -12.08 -0.04
N THR A 185 -9.45 -12.77 -0.78
CA THR A 185 -10.84 -12.32 -1.01
C THR A 185 -11.74 -12.92 0.06
N SER A 186 -12.71 -12.14 0.55
CA SER A 186 -13.82 -12.69 1.34
C SER A 186 -14.64 -13.59 0.43
N GLY A 187 -14.41 -14.90 0.49
CA GLY A 187 -15.22 -15.87 -0.27
C GLY A 187 -16.69 -15.71 0.05
N THR A 188 -17.55 -15.65 -0.95
CA THR A 188 -19.02 -15.60 -0.77
C THR A 188 -19.56 -16.94 -0.25
N THR A 189 -18.77 -18.02 -0.34
CA THR A 189 -19.15 -19.39 0.03
C THR A 189 -17.92 -20.14 0.57
N GLY A 190 -17.60 -19.99 1.87
CA GLY A 190 -16.52 -20.73 2.51
C GLY A 190 -15.34 -19.87 2.94
N ASP A 191 -14.18 -20.49 3.15
CA ASP A 191 -12.97 -19.83 3.60
C ASP A 191 -12.43 -18.80 2.58
N PRO A 192 -11.75 -17.74 3.05
CA PRO A 192 -11.08 -16.79 2.18
C PRO A 192 -10.12 -17.48 1.20
N LYS A 193 -10.04 -16.97 -0.04
CA LYS A 193 -9.17 -17.50 -1.08
C LYS A 193 -8.04 -16.54 -1.39
N GLY A 194 -6.80 -17.03 -1.39
CA GLY A 194 -5.62 -16.28 -1.77
C GLY A 194 -5.54 -16.09 -3.29
N VAL A 195 -5.37 -14.86 -3.71
CA VAL A 195 -5.06 -14.47 -5.09
C VAL A 195 -3.62 -14.03 -5.14
N VAL A 196 -2.79 -14.76 -5.89
CA VAL A 196 -1.35 -14.49 -6.02
C VAL A 196 -1.11 -13.67 -7.28
N TYR A 197 -0.46 -12.53 -7.11
CA TYR A 197 -0.06 -11.62 -8.20
C TYR A 197 1.40 -11.84 -8.53
N SER A 198 1.73 -12.03 -9.82
CA SER A 198 3.11 -12.03 -10.28
C SER A 198 3.66 -10.60 -10.44
N HIS A 199 4.99 -10.46 -10.48
CA HIS A 199 5.66 -9.21 -10.83
C HIS A 199 5.12 -8.66 -12.15
N ARG A 200 5.04 -9.51 -13.18
CA ARG A 200 4.49 -9.16 -14.49
C ARG A 200 3.07 -8.63 -14.42
N SER A 201 2.18 -9.28 -13.66
CA SER A 201 0.77 -8.86 -13.57
C SER A 201 0.64 -7.49 -12.93
N ILE A 202 1.41 -7.21 -11.88
CA ILE A 202 1.43 -5.91 -11.20
C ILE A 202 2.04 -4.84 -12.12
N TYR A 203 3.15 -5.15 -12.79
CA TYR A 203 3.80 -4.21 -13.70
C TYR A 203 2.88 -3.78 -14.85
N LEU A 204 2.28 -4.76 -15.55
CA LEU A 204 1.36 -4.48 -16.65
C LEU A 204 0.10 -3.76 -16.19
N HIS A 205 -0.44 -4.11 -15.03
CA HIS A 205 -1.58 -3.39 -14.45
C HIS A 205 -1.22 -1.94 -14.12
N SER A 206 -0.03 -1.69 -13.56
CA SER A 206 0.45 -0.33 -13.30
C SER A 206 0.57 0.50 -14.56
N MET A 207 1.12 -0.07 -15.64
CA MET A 207 1.11 0.58 -16.95
C MET A 207 -0.31 0.90 -17.42
N GLN A 208 -1.24 -0.07 -17.30
CA GLN A 208 -2.63 0.10 -17.72
C GLN A 208 -3.33 1.22 -16.93
N VAL A 209 -3.08 1.33 -15.64
CA VAL A 209 -3.60 2.41 -14.80
C VAL A 209 -3.11 3.79 -15.28
N CYS A 210 -1.87 3.86 -15.76
CA CYS A 210 -1.28 5.10 -16.30
C CYS A 210 -1.74 5.43 -17.74
N MET A 211 -2.35 4.51 -18.47
CA MET A 211 -2.83 4.78 -19.85
C MET A 211 -3.97 5.80 -19.86
N SER A 212 -4.14 6.49 -20.99
CA SER A 212 -5.19 7.51 -21.19
C SER A 212 -6.62 6.98 -20.97
N ASP A 213 -6.86 5.70 -21.30
CA ASP A 213 -8.15 5.02 -21.10
C ASP A 213 -8.26 4.33 -19.73
N GLY A 214 -7.20 4.42 -18.91
CA GLY A 214 -7.18 4.01 -17.52
C GLY A 214 -7.53 5.18 -16.59
N MET A 215 -6.67 5.42 -15.59
CA MET A 215 -6.80 6.58 -14.69
C MET A 215 -5.95 7.78 -15.16
N SER A 216 -5.18 7.61 -16.24
CA SER A 216 -4.27 8.61 -16.81
C SER A 216 -3.30 9.21 -15.79
N ILE A 217 -2.76 8.41 -14.87
CA ILE A 217 -1.83 8.90 -13.86
C ILE A 217 -0.53 9.32 -14.54
N SER A 218 -0.04 10.51 -14.22
CA SER A 218 1.17 11.11 -14.75
C SER A 218 2.00 11.77 -13.65
N VAL A 219 3.20 12.21 -13.99
CA VAL A 219 4.11 12.94 -13.09
C VAL A 219 3.49 14.20 -12.47
N ASP A 220 2.50 14.79 -13.12
CA ASP A 220 1.83 16.01 -12.64
C ASP A 220 0.75 15.73 -11.58
N ASP A 221 0.51 14.45 -11.26
CA ASP A 221 -0.54 14.08 -10.32
C ASP A 221 -0.07 14.02 -8.87
N ASN A 222 -0.99 14.38 -7.98
CA ASN A 222 -0.98 14.06 -6.56
C ASN A 222 -2.19 13.17 -6.27
N VAL A 223 -1.95 11.87 -6.05
CA VAL A 223 -2.99 10.85 -5.97
C VAL A 223 -3.39 10.58 -4.52
N LEU A 224 -4.62 10.91 -4.15
CA LEU A 224 -5.20 10.55 -2.85
C LEU A 224 -5.66 9.08 -2.86
N ALA A 225 -4.85 8.21 -2.26
CA ALA A 225 -5.04 6.77 -2.25
C ALA A 225 -5.92 6.33 -1.06
N ILE A 226 -7.26 6.49 -1.18
CA ILE A 226 -8.21 6.10 -0.13
C ILE A 226 -8.47 4.59 -0.14
N VAL A 227 -8.44 3.96 -1.33
CA VAL A 227 -8.63 2.50 -1.45
C VAL A 227 -7.59 1.77 -0.59
N PRO A 228 -8.02 0.86 0.31
CA PRO A 228 -7.08 0.19 1.19
C PRO A 228 -6.01 -0.62 0.45
N MET A 229 -4.77 -0.52 0.89
CA MET A 229 -3.65 -1.27 0.33
C MET A 229 -3.81 -2.79 0.52
N PHE A 230 -4.48 -3.22 1.56
CA PHE A 230 -4.79 -4.64 1.80
C PHE A 230 -5.90 -5.22 0.88
N HIS A 231 -6.53 -4.42 0.03
CA HIS A 231 -7.60 -4.87 -0.86
C HIS A 231 -7.25 -4.59 -2.32
N ALA A 232 -7.11 -5.67 -3.11
CA ALA A 232 -6.75 -5.62 -4.53
C ALA A 232 -5.58 -4.64 -4.80
N MET A 233 -4.57 -4.64 -3.92
CA MET A 233 -3.37 -3.81 -4.00
C MET A 233 -3.65 -2.31 -4.20
N SER A 234 -4.70 -1.79 -3.53
CA SER A 234 -5.16 -0.39 -3.70
C SER A 234 -5.42 -0.03 -5.18
N TRP A 235 -5.98 -0.98 -5.94
CA TRP A 235 -6.22 -0.87 -7.38
C TRP A 235 -4.97 -0.50 -8.20
N GLY A 236 -3.80 -0.88 -7.73
CA GLY A 236 -2.50 -0.62 -8.36
C GLY A 236 -1.99 0.81 -8.23
N LEU A 237 -2.68 1.70 -7.52
CA LEU A 237 -2.28 3.10 -7.36
C LEU A 237 -0.86 3.29 -6.82
N PRO A 238 -0.40 2.55 -5.78
CA PRO A 238 0.95 2.71 -5.24
C PRO A 238 2.03 2.46 -6.29
N TYR A 239 1.94 1.36 -7.02
CA TYR A 239 2.92 1.01 -8.05
C TYR A 239 2.85 1.93 -9.27
N ALA A 240 1.62 2.24 -9.72
CA ALA A 240 1.41 3.13 -10.88
C ALA A 240 1.97 4.54 -10.61
N ALA A 241 1.69 5.10 -9.43
CA ALA A 241 2.20 6.41 -9.06
C ALA A 241 3.74 6.41 -8.99
N PHE A 242 4.34 5.40 -8.36
CA PHE A 242 5.79 5.29 -8.25
C PHE A 242 6.47 5.09 -9.61
N MET A 243 5.83 4.33 -10.52
CA MET A 243 6.31 4.08 -11.88
C MET A 243 6.45 5.37 -12.71
N VAL A 244 5.52 6.33 -12.56
CA VAL A 244 5.48 7.55 -13.38
C VAL A 244 5.86 8.82 -12.61
N GLY A 245 6.18 8.73 -11.31
CA GLY A 245 6.59 9.88 -10.50
C GLY A 245 5.43 10.74 -10.00
N ALA A 246 4.20 10.23 -9.98
CA ALA A 246 3.07 10.90 -9.36
C ALA A 246 3.21 10.88 -7.84
N SER A 247 3.02 12.02 -7.17
CA SER A 247 3.00 12.06 -5.71
C SER A 247 1.79 11.30 -5.15
N LEU A 248 1.95 10.74 -3.95
CA LEU A 248 0.91 10.01 -3.25
C LEU A 248 0.51 10.73 -1.96
N LEU A 249 -0.79 10.87 -1.73
CA LEU A 249 -1.35 11.30 -0.47
C LEU A 249 -2.06 10.10 0.18
N MET A 250 -1.58 9.68 1.33
CA MET A 250 -2.03 8.50 2.03
C MET A 250 -2.77 8.89 3.31
N PRO A 251 -4.07 8.55 3.43
CA PRO A 251 -4.92 9.04 4.50
C PRO A 251 -4.76 8.31 5.84
N GLU A 252 -3.99 7.24 5.92
CA GLU A 252 -3.89 6.37 7.10
C GLU A 252 -5.28 5.94 7.58
N ARG A 253 -5.61 6.11 8.87
CA ARG A 253 -6.92 5.81 9.46
C ARG A 253 -7.95 6.94 9.31
N PHE A 254 -7.55 8.09 8.77
CA PHE A 254 -8.35 9.31 8.71
C PHE A 254 -9.27 9.32 7.47
N LEU A 255 -10.24 8.41 7.44
CA LEU A 255 -11.13 8.17 6.30
C LEU A 255 -12.51 8.85 6.45
N GLN A 256 -12.74 9.58 7.53
CA GLN A 256 -13.97 10.34 7.76
C GLN A 256 -14.01 11.60 6.90
N PRO A 257 -15.20 12.17 6.64
CA PRO A 257 -15.36 13.34 5.77
C PRO A 257 -14.53 14.56 6.18
N GLU A 258 -14.47 14.88 7.48
CA GLU A 258 -13.74 16.03 8.01
C GLU A 258 -12.23 15.97 7.72
N PRO A 259 -11.49 14.91 8.13
CA PRO A 259 -10.07 14.80 7.79
C PRO A 259 -9.82 14.69 6.28
N LEU A 260 -10.70 14.04 5.51
CA LEU A 260 -10.56 14.01 4.05
C LEU A 260 -10.72 15.41 3.44
N ALA A 261 -11.65 16.22 3.93
CA ALA A 261 -11.81 17.61 3.53
C ALA A 261 -10.56 18.44 3.85
N ALA A 262 -9.97 18.24 5.03
CA ALA A 262 -8.71 18.90 5.41
C ALA A 262 -7.53 18.50 4.49
N MET A 263 -7.40 17.20 4.17
CA MET A 263 -6.39 16.71 3.21
C MET A 263 -6.57 17.34 1.83
N ILE A 264 -7.81 17.38 1.31
CA ILE A 264 -8.13 17.97 0.01
C ILE A 264 -7.74 19.45 -0.01
N ALA A 265 -8.07 20.19 1.04
CA ALA A 265 -7.77 21.61 1.14
C ALA A 265 -6.27 21.91 1.20
N SER A 266 -5.51 21.13 2.00
CA SER A 266 -4.09 21.40 2.23
C SER A 266 -3.18 20.84 1.14
N GLU A 267 -3.41 19.60 0.71
CA GLU A 267 -2.51 18.87 -0.19
C GLU A 267 -2.95 18.91 -1.65
N ARG A 268 -4.17 19.41 -1.93
CA ARG A 268 -4.73 19.64 -3.27
C ARG A 268 -4.53 18.46 -4.25
N PRO A 269 -5.02 17.25 -3.91
CA PRO A 269 -4.90 16.10 -4.79
C PRO A 269 -5.59 16.34 -6.14
N THR A 270 -5.01 15.76 -7.21
CA THR A 270 -5.53 15.87 -8.57
C THR A 270 -6.38 14.69 -8.97
N LEU A 271 -6.16 13.55 -8.33
CA LEU A 271 -6.91 12.31 -8.53
C LEU A 271 -7.15 11.64 -7.17
N ALA A 272 -8.32 11.05 -7.00
CA ALA A 272 -8.58 10.19 -5.85
C ALA A 272 -9.39 8.96 -6.26
N ALA A 273 -9.22 7.86 -5.51
CA ALA A 273 -9.97 6.64 -5.73
C ALA A 273 -10.55 6.12 -4.41
N ALA A 274 -11.86 5.87 -4.40
CA ALA A 274 -12.55 5.32 -3.24
C ALA A 274 -13.85 4.60 -3.61
N VAL A 275 -14.43 3.91 -2.62
CA VAL A 275 -15.76 3.34 -2.74
C VAL A 275 -16.84 4.43 -2.66
N PRO A 276 -18.05 4.19 -3.25
CA PRO A 276 -19.13 5.20 -3.28
C PRO A 276 -19.51 5.78 -1.92
N THR A 277 -19.49 4.97 -0.87
CA THR A 277 -19.88 5.39 0.49
C THR A 277 -18.99 6.50 1.05
N ILE A 278 -17.71 6.49 0.75
CA ILE A 278 -16.78 7.56 1.14
C ILE A 278 -17.17 8.87 0.46
N TRP A 279 -17.36 8.82 -0.85
CA TRP A 279 -17.73 10.02 -1.62
C TRP A 279 -19.11 10.57 -1.26
N GLN A 280 -20.08 9.69 -0.94
CA GLN A 280 -21.39 10.11 -0.42
C GLN A 280 -21.25 10.82 0.93
N ALA A 281 -20.39 10.33 1.82
CA ALA A 281 -20.15 10.97 3.10
C ALA A 281 -19.46 12.33 2.94
N VAL A 282 -18.49 12.45 2.04
CA VAL A 282 -17.82 13.72 1.71
C VAL A 282 -18.80 14.71 1.07
N ASP A 283 -19.66 14.27 0.13
CA ASP A 283 -20.71 15.11 -0.49
C ASP A 283 -21.71 15.62 0.56
N ALA A 284 -22.15 14.75 1.47
CA ALA A 284 -23.07 15.15 2.55
C ALA A 284 -22.42 16.17 3.51
N TYR A 285 -21.17 15.97 3.89
CA TYR A 285 -20.40 16.87 4.74
C TYR A 285 -20.21 18.25 4.08
N SER A 286 -19.99 18.27 2.76
CA SER A 286 -19.74 19.49 2.00
C SER A 286 -20.93 20.48 1.95
N VAL A 287 -22.12 20.03 2.31
CA VAL A 287 -23.33 20.88 2.35
C VAL A 287 -23.19 21.98 3.39
N ASP A 288 -22.70 21.61 4.59
CA ASP A 288 -22.51 22.56 5.70
C ASP A 288 -21.06 23.06 5.81
N HIS A 289 -20.12 22.37 5.17
CA HIS A 289 -18.68 22.63 5.22
C HIS A 289 -18.11 22.64 3.79
N PRO A 290 -18.22 23.76 3.07
CA PRO A 290 -17.76 23.84 1.67
C PRO A 290 -16.33 23.38 1.48
N ILE A 291 -16.11 22.45 0.54
CA ILE A 291 -14.81 21.86 0.20
C ILE A 291 -14.41 22.34 -1.19
N ASP A 292 -13.20 22.91 -1.33
CA ASP A 292 -12.65 23.25 -2.64
C ASP A 292 -12.11 21.99 -3.35
N MET A 293 -12.91 21.46 -4.27
CA MET A 293 -12.58 20.31 -5.10
C MET A 293 -11.89 20.70 -6.42
N SER A 294 -11.53 21.95 -6.63
CA SER A 294 -11.03 22.46 -7.92
C SER A 294 -9.70 21.87 -8.35
N SER A 295 -8.95 21.24 -7.44
CA SER A 295 -7.71 20.53 -7.79
C SER A 295 -7.95 19.19 -8.50
N PHE A 296 -9.11 18.56 -8.28
CA PHE A 296 -9.39 17.26 -8.88
C PHE A 296 -9.68 17.36 -10.39
N ARG A 297 -8.92 16.63 -11.18
CA ARG A 297 -9.24 16.35 -12.58
C ARG A 297 -10.18 15.14 -12.72
N ALA A 298 -10.10 14.19 -11.77
CA ALA A 298 -10.93 12.99 -11.78
C ALA A 298 -11.10 12.39 -10.38
N VAL A 299 -12.24 11.73 -10.17
CA VAL A 299 -12.53 10.91 -9.00
C VAL A 299 -12.94 9.52 -9.49
N VAL A 300 -12.17 8.51 -9.11
CA VAL A 300 -12.42 7.12 -9.47
C VAL A 300 -13.28 6.45 -8.40
N VAL A 301 -14.36 5.83 -8.82
CA VAL A 301 -15.33 5.18 -7.92
C VAL A 301 -15.50 3.73 -8.31
N GLY A 302 -15.28 2.82 -7.38
CA GLY A 302 -15.37 1.39 -7.63
C GLY A 302 -15.66 0.56 -6.38
N GLY A 303 -15.54 -0.75 -6.47
CA GLY A 303 -15.80 -1.69 -5.38
C GLY A 303 -17.27 -2.00 -5.12
N SER A 304 -18.19 -1.13 -5.56
CA SER A 304 -19.64 -1.35 -5.59
C SER A 304 -20.29 -0.43 -6.63
N SER A 305 -21.60 -0.62 -6.88
CA SER A 305 -22.34 0.24 -7.82
C SER A 305 -22.31 1.71 -7.38
N CYS A 306 -21.83 2.59 -8.25
CA CYS A 306 -21.89 4.02 -8.03
C CYS A 306 -23.30 4.55 -8.33
N PRO A 307 -23.97 5.23 -7.39
CA PRO A 307 -25.27 5.84 -7.66
C PRO A 307 -25.18 6.90 -8.76
N PRO A 308 -26.02 6.86 -9.80
CA PRO A 308 -26.00 7.87 -10.88
C PRO A 308 -26.16 9.31 -10.38
N GLU A 309 -26.84 9.49 -9.25
CA GLU A 309 -27.01 10.78 -8.60
C GLU A 309 -25.68 11.36 -8.11
N LEU A 310 -24.83 10.52 -7.52
CA LEU A 310 -23.49 10.93 -7.06
C LEU A 310 -22.64 11.43 -8.25
N ILE A 311 -22.65 10.71 -9.36
CA ILE A 311 -21.95 11.12 -10.58
C ILE A 311 -22.43 12.48 -11.07
N ARG A 312 -23.77 12.67 -11.14
CA ARG A 312 -24.36 13.95 -11.57
C ARG A 312 -23.98 15.10 -10.65
N LYS A 313 -23.98 14.87 -9.33
CA LYS A 313 -23.60 15.88 -8.35
C LYS A 313 -22.14 16.29 -8.49
N PHE A 314 -21.21 15.33 -8.57
CA PHE A 314 -19.79 15.63 -8.73
C PHE A 314 -19.52 16.40 -10.04
N LYS A 315 -20.14 15.99 -11.13
CA LYS A 315 -20.03 16.71 -12.40
C LYS A 315 -20.62 18.11 -12.36
N LYS A 316 -21.80 18.29 -11.74
CA LYS A 316 -22.50 19.57 -11.67
C LYS A 316 -21.85 20.53 -10.69
N ASN A 317 -21.51 20.06 -9.48
CA ASN A 317 -21.08 20.93 -8.39
C ASN A 317 -19.57 21.22 -8.45
N TYR A 318 -18.78 20.28 -8.94
CA TYR A 318 -17.32 20.38 -8.90
C TYR A 318 -16.66 20.30 -10.29
N GLY A 319 -17.39 20.03 -11.36
CA GLY A 319 -16.84 19.89 -12.70
C GLY A 319 -16.00 18.63 -12.90
N ILE A 320 -16.07 17.67 -11.97
CA ILE A 320 -15.24 16.45 -11.95
C ILE A 320 -15.93 15.35 -12.79
N ASN A 321 -15.16 14.66 -13.60
CA ASN A 321 -15.59 13.50 -14.38
C ASN A 321 -15.38 12.19 -13.62
#